data_6e378714fbaac0bb390263c87b74bd78
#
_entry.id   6e378714fbaac0bb390263c87b74bd78
#
_cell.length_a   1.000
_cell.length_b   1.000
_cell.length_c   1.000
_cell.angle_alpha   90.00
_cell.angle_beta   90.00
_cell.angle_gamma   90.00
#
_symmetry.space_group_name_H-M   'P 1'
#
loop_
_entity.id
_entity.type
_entity.pdbx_description
1 polymer ?
#
loop_
_entity_poly.entity_id
_entity_poly.type
_entity_poly.pdbx_seq_one_letter_code
_entity_poly.pdbx_strand_id
1 'polypeptide(L)'
;MPQLPEDIIDRLTQMERRIQQLSTAVNTRPALNTVSGGTLEVGPATGSPIFKVGKWPGTSEYRMELRRQTGTRAISMYNGDGTATSAQPLRIYDIAERELISDDVATGGLARPWLNLLPPQDATVTRWPQTTATTMTTVAMSYNVVWQPKMRLLMNTRASSGATGSVQLLVNGAQWGTVVAAGADFDQSGPVASDFSAAYGGLLKVEVQAQVTSASGTVYVNPVLMYGRQT
;
A
#
# COMPACT_ATOMS: atom_id res chain seq x y z
N MET A 1 79.68 9.60 16.77
CA MET A 1 78.33 9.64 16.24
C MET A 1 77.57 10.66 17.08
N PRO A 2 76.95 11.66 16.53
CA PRO A 2 76.13 12.58 17.32
C PRO A 2 74.92 11.80 17.89
N GLN A 3 74.84 11.70 19.20
CA GLN A 3 73.64 11.20 19.86
C GLN A 3 72.56 12.26 19.71
N LEU A 4 71.39 11.80 19.24
CA LEU A 4 70.18 12.62 19.26
C LEU A 4 69.86 12.98 20.73
N PRO A 5 69.48 14.22 21.02
CA PRO A 5 69.11 14.60 22.36
C PRO A 5 67.99 13.68 22.87
N GLU A 6 68.06 13.24 24.15
CA GLU A 6 67.05 12.38 24.81
C GLU A 6 65.62 12.89 24.58
N ASP A 7 65.39 14.18 24.56
CA ASP A 7 64.11 14.85 24.29
C ASP A 7 63.51 14.49 22.90
N ILE A 8 64.34 14.30 21.88
CA ILE A 8 63.89 13.94 20.55
C ILE A 8 63.48 12.46 20.50
N ILE A 9 64.21 11.56 21.18
CA ILE A 9 63.91 10.15 21.27
C ILE A 9 62.60 9.94 22.05
N ASP A 10 62.39 10.65 23.14
CA ASP A 10 61.16 10.60 23.91
C ASP A 10 59.94 11.11 23.11
N ARG A 11 60.11 12.17 22.34
CA ARG A 11 59.06 12.69 21.46
C ARG A 11 58.70 11.72 20.34
N LEU A 12 59.66 11.08 19.70
CA LEU A 12 59.45 10.07 18.66
C LEU A 12 58.73 8.87 19.26
N THR A 13 59.12 8.37 20.41
CA THR A 13 58.46 7.27 21.11
C THR A 13 57.00 7.61 21.49
N GLN A 14 56.73 8.83 21.92
CA GLN A 14 55.36 9.28 22.17
C GLN A 14 54.52 9.40 20.88
N MET A 15 55.12 9.87 19.79
CA MET A 15 54.43 9.89 18.49
C MET A 15 54.12 8.50 17.97
N GLU A 16 55.03 7.54 18.05
CA GLU A 16 54.78 6.15 17.68
C GLU A 16 53.66 5.52 18.51
N ARG A 17 53.63 5.73 19.82
CA ARG A 17 52.52 5.28 20.67
C ARG A 17 51.18 5.89 20.26
N ARG A 18 51.15 7.18 19.96
CA ARG A 18 49.91 7.86 19.49
C ARG A 18 49.47 7.34 18.15
N ILE A 19 50.40 7.10 17.21
CA ILE A 19 50.10 6.50 15.90
C ILE A 19 49.56 5.09 16.07
N GLN A 20 50.16 4.27 16.93
CA GLN A 20 49.65 2.93 17.24
C GLN A 20 48.25 2.97 17.86
N GLN A 21 48.02 3.86 18.81
CA GLN A 21 46.71 4.05 19.43
C GLN A 21 45.66 4.50 18.42
N LEU A 22 45.98 5.44 17.53
CA LEU A 22 45.11 5.89 16.45
C LEU A 22 44.85 4.77 15.43
N SER A 23 45.90 4.04 15.04
CA SER A 23 45.79 2.90 14.15
C SER A 23 44.89 1.79 14.72
N THR A 24 45.05 1.49 16.00
CA THR A 24 44.21 0.50 16.70
C THR A 24 42.77 1.00 16.79
N ALA A 25 42.55 2.28 17.08
CA ALA A 25 41.21 2.88 17.15
C ALA A 25 40.52 2.91 15.79
N VAL A 26 41.28 3.13 14.70
CA VAL A 26 40.74 3.12 13.31
C VAL A 26 40.49 1.69 12.81
N ASN A 27 41.36 0.71 13.19
CA ASN A 27 41.25 -0.68 12.76
C ASN A 27 40.30 -1.52 13.63
N THR A 28 40.08 -1.19 14.87
CA THR A 28 38.93 -1.70 15.64
C THR A 28 37.69 -1.03 15.07
N ARG A 29 36.89 -1.79 14.28
CA ARG A 29 35.55 -1.35 13.92
C ARG A 29 34.86 -0.90 15.19
N PRO A 30 34.53 0.40 15.35
CA PRO A 30 33.77 0.80 16.52
C PRO A 30 32.48 0.00 16.48
N ALA A 31 32.22 -0.81 17.47
CA ALA A 31 30.90 -1.35 17.70
C ALA A 31 30.04 -0.11 17.97
N LEU A 32 29.31 0.35 16.94
CA LEU A 32 28.32 1.44 17.06
C LEU A 32 27.17 0.89 17.92
N ASN A 33 27.40 0.85 19.25
CA ASN A 33 26.39 0.40 20.19
C ASN A 33 25.29 1.45 20.39
N THR A 34 25.64 2.73 20.16
CA THR A 34 24.68 3.83 20.33
C THR A 34 25.07 5.02 19.44
N VAL A 35 24.11 5.55 18.70
CA VAL A 35 24.19 6.86 18.02
C VAL A 35 23.24 7.80 18.75
N SER A 36 23.79 8.78 19.46
CA SER A 36 23.00 9.74 20.25
C SER A 36 23.03 11.13 19.61
N GLY A 37 21.86 11.72 19.41
CA GLY A 37 21.67 13.09 18.92
C GLY A 37 22.06 13.37 17.47
N GLY A 38 22.46 12.33 16.70
CA GLY A 38 22.87 12.43 15.31
C GLY A 38 21.89 11.79 14.32
N THR A 39 22.30 11.81 13.05
CA THR A 39 21.64 11.10 11.97
C THR A 39 22.59 10.06 11.40
N LEU A 40 22.11 8.81 11.24
CA LEU A 40 22.80 7.77 10.50
C LEU A 40 22.26 7.75 9.06
N GLU A 41 23.15 7.92 8.11
CA GLU A 41 22.82 7.85 6.68
C GLU A 41 23.69 6.78 6.01
N VAL A 42 23.06 5.93 5.20
CA VAL A 42 23.73 4.92 4.38
C VAL A 42 23.27 5.12 2.95
N GLY A 43 24.20 5.32 2.03
CA GLY A 43 23.86 5.57 0.64
C GLY A 43 25.09 5.59 -0.25
N PRO A 44 24.92 5.84 -1.56
CA PRO A 44 26.01 6.03 -2.48
C PRO A 44 26.82 7.28 -2.15
N ALA A 45 28.04 7.36 -2.64
CA ALA A 45 28.92 8.53 -2.45
C ALA A 45 28.30 9.83 -3.00
N THR A 46 27.45 9.71 -4.02
CA THR A 46 26.68 10.81 -4.61
C THR A 46 25.23 10.37 -4.78
N GLY A 47 24.29 11.25 -4.41
CA GLY A 47 22.85 10.97 -4.52
C GLY A 47 22.12 10.93 -3.17
N SER A 48 20.88 10.49 -3.19
CA SER A 48 20.06 10.40 -1.98
C SER A 48 20.44 9.20 -1.12
N PRO A 49 20.47 9.33 0.22
CA PRO A 49 20.66 8.17 1.09
C PRO A 49 19.59 7.11 0.86
N ILE A 50 19.98 5.84 0.85
CA ILE A 50 19.06 4.70 0.76
C ILE A 50 18.40 4.43 2.11
N PHE A 51 19.18 4.53 3.19
CA PHE A 51 18.68 4.41 4.56
C PHE A 51 19.07 5.64 5.36
N LYS A 52 18.12 6.21 6.08
CA LYS A 52 18.32 7.34 6.95
C LYS A 52 17.52 7.18 8.22
N VAL A 53 18.18 7.33 9.35
CA VAL A 53 17.57 7.33 10.68
C VAL A 53 18.18 8.43 11.53
N GLY A 54 17.35 9.19 12.23
CA GLY A 54 17.80 10.23 13.12
C GLY A 54 16.91 11.47 13.10
N LYS A 55 17.42 12.53 13.67
CA LYS A 55 16.69 13.78 13.83
C LYS A 55 16.48 14.49 12.50
N TRP A 56 15.26 14.97 12.24
CA TRP A 56 15.00 15.80 11.06
C TRP A 56 15.68 17.17 11.23
N PRO A 57 16.42 17.64 10.22
CA PRO A 57 17.11 18.93 10.31
C PRO A 57 16.16 20.07 10.67
N GLY A 58 16.56 20.91 11.64
CA GLY A 58 15.77 22.07 12.07
C GLY A 58 14.55 21.75 12.93
N THR A 59 14.32 20.50 13.31
CA THR A 59 13.16 20.08 14.12
C THR A 59 13.58 19.27 15.33
N SER A 60 12.62 18.91 16.18
CA SER A 60 12.80 17.97 17.30
C SER A 60 12.33 16.55 16.97
N GLU A 61 11.74 16.34 15.81
CA GLU A 61 11.23 15.06 15.37
C GLU A 61 12.36 14.14 14.88
N TYR A 62 12.33 12.88 15.30
CA TYR A 62 13.15 11.83 14.72
C TYR A 62 12.40 11.17 13.57
N ARG A 63 13.14 10.58 12.61
CA ARG A 63 12.57 9.89 11.48
C ARG A 63 13.36 8.65 11.09
N MET A 64 12.72 7.76 10.40
CA MET A 64 13.34 6.67 9.64
C MET A 64 12.83 6.72 8.21
N GLU A 65 13.74 6.62 7.24
CA GLU A 65 13.41 6.48 5.82
C GLU A 65 14.24 5.38 5.19
N LEU A 66 13.58 4.52 4.42
CA LEU A 66 14.20 3.58 3.50
C LEU A 66 13.78 3.96 2.08
N ARG A 67 14.76 4.19 1.20
CA ARG A 67 14.54 4.58 -0.18
C ARG A 67 14.98 3.48 -1.13
N ARG A 68 14.39 3.45 -2.31
CA ARG A 68 14.87 2.61 -3.40
C ARG A 68 16.12 3.23 -4.02
N GLN A 69 16.86 2.44 -4.78
CA GLN A 69 18.05 2.94 -5.51
C GLN A 69 17.70 4.10 -6.47
N THR A 70 16.45 4.17 -6.93
CA THR A 70 15.91 5.28 -7.73
C THR A 70 15.70 6.57 -6.95
N GLY A 71 15.88 6.57 -5.62
CA GLY A 71 15.66 7.71 -4.74
C GLY A 71 14.23 7.79 -4.16
N THR A 72 13.25 7.04 -4.72
CA THR A 72 11.87 7.05 -4.22
C THR A 72 11.75 6.34 -2.87
N ARG A 73 10.88 6.84 -1.98
CA ARG A 73 10.63 6.23 -0.67
C ARG A 73 9.99 4.85 -0.82
N ALA A 74 10.40 3.92 0.03
CA ALA A 74 9.80 2.61 0.16
C ALA A 74 9.11 2.44 1.52
N ILE A 75 9.78 2.91 2.59
CA ILE A 75 9.26 2.85 3.96
C ILE A 75 9.62 4.17 4.65
N SER A 76 8.72 4.68 5.49
CA SER A 76 9.03 5.80 6.39
C SER A 76 8.31 5.67 7.72
N MET A 77 8.90 6.29 8.74
CA MET A 77 8.30 6.49 10.05
C MET A 77 8.59 7.93 10.49
N TYR A 78 7.64 8.82 10.28
CA TYR A 78 7.63 10.22 10.72
C TYR A 78 6.26 10.83 10.47
N ASN A 79 5.93 11.92 11.13
CA ASN A 79 4.67 12.65 10.95
C ASN A 79 4.84 13.96 10.17
N GLY A 80 5.98 14.62 10.34
CA GLY A 80 6.27 15.90 9.69
C GLY A 80 5.80 17.11 10.51
N ASP A 81 5.36 16.93 11.75
CA ASP A 81 4.96 18.00 12.64
C ASP A 81 6.13 18.67 13.36
N GLY A 82 7.32 18.07 13.29
CA GLY A 82 8.57 18.61 13.84
C GLY A 82 8.69 18.52 15.35
N THR A 83 7.74 17.88 16.06
CA THR A 83 7.72 17.82 17.53
C THR A 83 8.47 16.60 18.07
N ALA A 84 8.96 16.69 19.31
CA ALA A 84 9.62 15.57 19.97
C ALA A 84 8.64 14.48 20.44
N THR A 85 7.36 14.78 20.48
CA THR A 85 6.26 13.88 20.91
C THR A 85 5.39 13.45 19.74
N SER A 86 5.91 13.56 18.51
CA SER A 86 5.20 13.19 17.29
C SER A 86 4.77 11.72 17.31
N ALA A 87 3.50 11.48 17.03
CA ALA A 87 2.97 10.14 16.81
C ALA A 87 3.33 9.70 15.39
N GLN A 88 4.47 9.08 15.21
CA GLN A 88 5.11 8.78 13.94
C GLN A 88 4.49 7.56 13.25
N PRO A 89 3.57 7.72 12.26
CA PRO A 89 3.00 6.59 11.58
C PRO A 89 4.04 5.87 10.70
N LEU A 90 4.02 4.54 10.75
CA LEU A 90 4.74 3.71 9.81
C LEU A 90 4.00 3.72 8.46
N ARG A 91 4.69 4.01 7.37
CA ARG A 91 4.13 4.02 6.02
C ARG A 91 4.97 3.18 5.06
N ILE A 92 4.29 2.45 4.19
CA ILE A 92 4.87 1.71 3.07
C ILE A 92 4.34 2.31 1.77
N TYR A 93 5.23 2.54 0.80
CA TYR A 93 4.92 3.25 -0.44
C TYR A 93 5.15 2.40 -1.69
N ASP A 94 4.38 2.69 -2.75
CA ASP A 94 4.64 2.17 -4.09
C ASP A 94 5.82 2.91 -4.77
N ILE A 95 6.09 2.57 -6.04
CA ILE A 95 7.18 3.19 -6.82
C ILE A 95 6.91 4.67 -7.12
N ALA A 96 5.66 5.10 -7.14
CA ALA A 96 5.23 6.48 -7.34
C ALA A 96 5.08 7.27 -6.02
N GLU A 97 5.61 6.74 -4.92
CA GLU A 97 5.51 7.30 -3.55
C GLU A 97 4.07 7.46 -3.03
N ARG A 98 3.11 6.66 -3.55
CA ARG A 98 1.76 6.60 -3.00
C ARG A 98 1.75 5.62 -1.82
N GLU A 99 1.11 6.02 -0.75
CA GLU A 99 1.00 5.22 0.47
C GLU A 99 0.10 4.00 0.23
N LEU A 100 0.66 2.81 0.42
CA LEU A 100 -0.04 1.53 0.29
C LEU A 100 -0.60 1.06 1.63
N ILE A 101 0.20 1.17 2.69
CA ILE A 101 -0.13 0.72 4.04
C ILE A 101 0.38 1.78 5.01
N SER A 102 -0.43 2.08 6.01
CA SER A 102 -0.07 2.91 7.16
C SER A 102 -0.77 2.38 8.40
N ASP A 103 -0.15 2.53 9.57
CA ASP A 103 -0.84 2.37 10.84
C ASP A 103 -1.63 3.64 11.20
N ASP A 104 -2.70 3.46 11.95
CA ASP A 104 -3.45 4.54 12.57
C ASP A 104 -2.90 4.79 13.99
N VAL A 105 -2.06 5.80 14.12
CA VAL A 105 -1.41 6.16 15.38
C VAL A 105 -2.34 6.88 16.35
N ALA A 106 -3.54 7.28 15.91
CA ALA A 106 -4.54 7.94 16.75
C ALA A 106 -5.49 6.94 17.42
N THR A 107 -5.98 5.95 16.68
CA THR A 107 -6.97 4.98 17.16
C THR A 107 -6.47 3.54 17.15
N GLY A 108 -5.33 3.28 16.51
CA GLY A 108 -4.74 1.95 16.34
C GLY A 108 -5.30 1.20 15.12
N GLY A 109 -4.56 0.19 14.67
CA GLY A 109 -4.92 -0.60 13.50
C GLY A 109 -4.38 -0.04 12.19
N LEU A 110 -5.03 -0.35 11.08
CA LEU A 110 -4.66 0.14 9.74
C LEU A 110 -5.37 1.46 9.45
N ALA A 111 -4.62 2.48 9.06
CA ALA A 111 -5.18 3.78 8.68
C ALA A 111 -6.07 3.71 7.42
N ARG A 112 -5.85 2.71 6.56
CA ARG A 112 -6.64 2.48 5.33
C ARG A 112 -7.03 1.01 5.24
N PRO A 113 -8.06 0.58 6.00
CA PRO A 113 -8.52 -0.80 5.92
C PRO A 113 -9.10 -1.10 4.53
N TRP A 114 -8.80 -2.29 4.02
CA TRP A 114 -9.40 -2.80 2.78
C TRP A 114 -10.78 -3.40 3.14
N LEU A 115 -11.76 -2.55 3.25
CA LEU A 115 -13.11 -2.97 3.54
C LEU A 115 -13.81 -3.36 2.24
N ASN A 116 -14.21 -4.62 2.16
CA ASN A 116 -15.10 -5.09 1.12
C ASN A 116 -16.52 -4.71 1.54
N LEU A 117 -17.09 -3.70 0.88
CA LEU A 117 -18.49 -3.35 1.05
C LEU A 117 -19.33 -4.22 0.12
N LEU A 118 -19.60 -5.43 0.55
CA LEU A 118 -20.53 -6.30 -0.14
C LEU A 118 -21.95 -6.06 0.37
N PRO A 119 -22.97 -6.17 -0.49
CA PRO A 119 -24.35 -6.24 -0.04
C PRO A 119 -24.52 -7.44 0.90
N PRO A 120 -25.51 -7.42 1.80
CA PRO A 120 -25.79 -8.55 2.68
C PRO A 120 -25.98 -9.83 1.87
N GLN A 121 -25.33 -10.90 2.29
CA GLN A 121 -25.45 -12.21 1.67
C GLN A 121 -26.56 -12.99 2.34
N ASP A 122 -27.30 -13.78 1.56
CA ASP A 122 -28.34 -14.68 2.06
C ASP A 122 -28.20 -16.05 1.37
N ALA A 123 -28.41 -17.12 2.13
CA ALA A 123 -28.42 -18.47 1.60
C ALA A 123 -29.68 -18.76 0.75
N THR A 124 -30.74 -17.98 0.93
CA THR A 124 -32.02 -18.17 0.24
C THR A 124 -32.06 -17.36 -1.04
N VAL A 125 -32.01 -18.02 -2.19
CA VAL A 125 -31.96 -17.40 -3.53
C VAL A 125 -33.02 -16.32 -3.74
N THR A 126 -34.26 -16.58 -3.28
CA THR A 126 -35.39 -15.64 -3.47
C THR A 126 -35.23 -14.32 -2.68
N ARG A 127 -34.23 -14.22 -1.78
CA ARG A 127 -33.92 -12.99 -1.04
C ARG A 127 -32.73 -12.25 -1.64
N TRP A 128 -32.07 -12.83 -2.63
CA TRP A 128 -30.97 -12.14 -3.32
C TRP A 128 -31.49 -10.91 -4.07
N PRO A 129 -30.66 -9.91 -4.29
CA PRO A 129 -30.96 -8.85 -5.25
C PRO A 129 -31.39 -9.44 -6.57
N GLN A 130 -32.51 -8.94 -7.13
CA GLN A 130 -33.17 -9.60 -8.26
C GLN A 130 -33.92 -8.62 -9.16
N THR A 131 -34.21 -9.05 -10.37
CA THR A 131 -35.04 -8.29 -11.30
C THR A 131 -35.92 -9.21 -12.17
N THR A 132 -37.08 -8.69 -12.56
CA THR A 132 -37.93 -9.25 -13.60
C THR A 132 -37.90 -8.41 -14.88
N ALA A 133 -37.09 -7.34 -14.90
CA ALA A 133 -37.00 -6.44 -16.04
C ALA A 133 -36.37 -7.12 -17.26
N THR A 134 -36.86 -6.83 -18.45
CA THR A 134 -36.32 -7.30 -19.73
C THR A 134 -35.21 -6.39 -20.28
N THR A 135 -34.89 -5.33 -19.56
CA THR A 135 -33.74 -4.42 -19.84
C THR A 135 -32.76 -4.45 -18.69
N MET A 136 -31.48 -4.18 -18.95
CA MET A 136 -30.46 -4.12 -17.92
C MET A 136 -30.84 -3.11 -16.84
N THR A 137 -31.01 -3.60 -15.62
CA THR A 137 -31.43 -2.82 -14.46
C THR A 137 -30.44 -3.05 -13.33
N THR A 138 -30.03 -1.99 -12.63
CA THR A 138 -29.14 -2.09 -11.45
C THR A 138 -29.90 -2.77 -10.30
N VAL A 139 -29.38 -3.90 -9.85
CA VAL A 139 -29.97 -4.73 -8.78
C VAL A 139 -29.16 -4.66 -7.49
N ALA A 140 -27.89 -4.32 -7.59
CA ALA A 140 -27.00 -4.11 -6.42
C ALA A 140 -25.95 -3.07 -6.78
N MET A 141 -25.50 -2.32 -5.76
CA MET A 141 -24.45 -1.32 -5.98
C MET A 141 -23.61 -1.16 -4.72
N SER A 142 -22.35 -0.81 -4.91
CA SER A 142 -21.37 -0.56 -3.84
C SER A 142 -20.53 0.66 -4.17
N TYR A 143 -20.18 1.43 -3.15
CA TYR A 143 -19.28 2.57 -3.25
C TYR A 143 -18.03 2.29 -2.45
N ASN A 144 -16.88 2.50 -3.05
CA ASN A 144 -15.56 2.31 -2.46
C ASN A 144 -14.62 3.46 -2.88
N VAL A 145 -13.40 3.39 -2.39
CA VAL A 145 -12.32 4.28 -2.84
C VAL A 145 -11.37 3.48 -3.71
N VAL A 146 -10.86 4.09 -4.77
CA VAL A 146 -9.85 3.48 -5.64
C VAL A 146 -8.50 3.45 -4.93
N TRP A 147 -8.18 2.34 -4.27
CA TRP A 147 -6.87 2.11 -3.63
C TRP A 147 -5.98 1.15 -4.41
N GLN A 148 -6.57 0.33 -5.28
CA GLN A 148 -5.86 -0.72 -6.03
C GLN A 148 -6.12 -0.59 -7.52
N PRO A 149 -5.14 -0.91 -8.39
CA PRO A 149 -5.28 -0.76 -9.84
C PRO A 149 -6.26 -1.74 -10.46
N LYS A 150 -6.47 -2.89 -9.83
CA LYS A 150 -7.38 -3.95 -10.29
C LYS A 150 -8.33 -4.36 -9.18
N MET A 151 -9.43 -4.98 -9.54
CA MET A 151 -10.29 -5.69 -8.60
C MET A 151 -10.65 -7.08 -9.12
N ARG A 152 -11.04 -7.96 -8.20
CA ARG A 152 -11.75 -9.21 -8.50
C ARG A 152 -13.12 -9.15 -7.86
N LEU A 153 -14.11 -9.61 -8.61
CA LEU A 153 -15.47 -9.84 -8.11
C LEU A 153 -15.89 -11.26 -8.43
N LEU A 154 -16.33 -11.98 -7.38
CA LEU A 154 -16.99 -13.28 -7.47
C LEU A 154 -18.45 -13.09 -7.05
N MET A 155 -19.37 -13.55 -7.90
CA MET A 155 -20.80 -13.44 -7.68
C MET A 155 -21.50 -14.69 -8.20
N ASN A 156 -22.39 -15.24 -7.40
CA ASN A 156 -23.30 -16.27 -7.87
C ASN A 156 -24.49 -15.62 -8.60
N THR A 157 -24.89 -16.22 -9.69
CA THR A 157 -26.09 -15.81 -10.42
C THR A 157 -27.06 -16.99 -10.58
N ARG A 158 -28.34 -16.70 -10.60
CA ARG A 158 -29.40 -17.73 -10.82
C ARG A 158 -30.52 -17.12 -11.65
N ALA A 159 -31.29 -18.00 -12.28
CA ALA A 159 -32.56 -17.64 -12.90
C ALA A 159 -33.66 -18.52 -12.29
N SER A 160 -34.90 -18.04 -12.26
CA SER A 160 -36.06 -18.84 -11.90
C SER A 160 -36.26 -19.99 -12.92
N SER A 161 -36.97 -21.05 -12.51
CA SER A 161 -37.18 -22.20 -13.37
C SER A 161 -37.77 -21.82 -14.74
N GLY A 162 -37.13 -22.26 -15.80
CA GLY A 162 -37.52 -21.97 -17.18
C GLY A 162 -37.19 -20.59 -17.70
N ALA A 163 -36.62 -19.72 -16.85
CA ALA A 163 -36.19 -18.40 -17.26
C ALA A 163 -34.71 -18.36 -17.72
N THR A 164 -34.43 -17.44 -18.60
CA THR A 164 -33.08 -17.09 -19.02
C THR A 164 -32.83 -15.60 -18.77
N GLY A 165 -31.58 -15.22 -18.60
CA GLY A 165 -31.20 -13.83 -18.37
C GLY A 165 -29.71 -13.60 -18.51
N SER A 166 -29.30 -12.39 -18.35
CA SER A 166 -27.89 -12.01 -18.37
C SER A 166 -27.56 -11.03 -17.24
N VAL A 167 -26.30 -11.04 -16.83
CA VAL A 167 -25.77 -10.25 -15.75
C VAL A 167 -24.48 -9.57 -16.22
N GLN A 168 -24.33 -8.30 -15.92
CA GLN A 168 -23.11 -7.53 -16.17
C GLN A 168 -22.73 -6.70 -14.97
N LEU A 169 -21.49 -6.23 -14.98
CA LEU A 169 -20.95 -5.31 -13.99
C LEU A 169 -20.62 -3.98 -14.66
N LEU A 170 -20.94 -2.87 -14.01
CA LEU A 170 -20.45 -1.56 -14.37
C LEU A 170 -19.50 -1.06 -13.27
N VAL A 171 -18.40 -0.42 -13.69
CA VAL A 171 -17.49 0.34 -12.85
C VAL A 171 -17.53 1.79 -13.32
N ASN A 172 -17.94 2.68 -12.42
CA ASN A 172 -18.14 4.10 -12.72
C ASN A 172 -18.98 4.35 -13.99
N GLY A 173 -20.02 3.50 -14.19
CA GLY A 173 -20.94 3.60 -15.32
C GLY A 173 -20.48 2.94 -16.60
N ALA A 174 -19.25 2.43 -16.70
CA ALA A 174 -18.73 1.70 -17.85
C ALA A 174 -18.79 0.18 -17.60
N GLN A 175 -19.11 -0.62 -18.63
CA GLN A 175 -19.10 -2.06 -18.53
C GLN A 175 -17.70 -2.55 -18.11
N TRP A 176 -17.68 -3.41 -17.10
CA TRP A 176 -16.46 -4.02 -16.59
C TRP A 176 -16.53 -5.55 -16.74
N GLY A 177 -15.52 -6.11 -17.40
CA GLY A 177 -15.51 -7.54 -17.72
C GLY A 177 -16.54 -7.93 -18.79
N THR A 178 -16.93 -9.19 -18.79
CA THR A 178 -17.84 -9.77 -19.77
C THR A 178 -19.21 -10.01 -19.16
N VAL A 179 -20.26 -9.90 -19.97
CA VAL A 179 -21.61 -10.28 -19.61
C VAL A 179 -21.69 -11.81 -19.46
N VAL A 180 -22.33 -12.29 -18.42
CA VAL A 180 -22.54 -13.73 -18.17
C VAL A 180 -24.02 -14.09 -18.23
N ALA A 181 -24.32 -15.34 -18.62
CA ALA A 181 -25.68 -15.87 -18.54
C ALA A 181 -26.07 -16.08 -17.07
N ALA A 182 -27.33 -15.80 -16.73
CA ALA A 182 -27.87 -16.11 -15.42
C ALA A 182 -27.83 -17.61 -15.16
N GLY A 183 -27.27 -18.03 -14.03
CA GLY A 183 -26.98 -19.43 -13.70
C GLY A 183 -25.50 -19.79 -13.82
N ALA A 184 -24.69 -18.99 -14.51
CA ALA A 184 -23.24 -19.08 -14.48
C ALA A 184 -22.66 -18.18 -13.38
N ASP A 185 -21.59 -18.61 -12.74
CA ASP A 185 -20.91 -17.75 -11.78
C ASP A 185 -20.13 -16.64 -12.51
N PHE A 186 -20.21 -15.44 -11.97
CA PHE A 186 -19.42 -14.31 -12.41
C PHE A 186 -18.14 -14.27 -11.57
N ASP A 187 -17.01 -14.69 -12.11
CA ASP A 187 -15.71 -14.61 -11.44
C ASP A 187 -14.71 -13.92 -12.39
N GLN A 188 -14.52 -12.64 -12.20
CA GLN A 188 -13.70 -11.84 -13.11
C GLN A 188 -12.75 -10.95 -12.35
N SER A 189 -11.60 -10.68 -12.98
CA SER A 189 -10.57 -9.76 -12.52
C SER A 189 -10.20 -8.80 -13.64
N GLY A 190 -10.02 -7.53 -13.31
CA GLY A 190 -9.65 -6.53 -14.30
C GLY A 190 -9.26 -5.19 -13.68
N PRO A 191 -8.79 -4.25 -14.52
CA PRO A 191 -8.45 -2.89 -14.05
C PRO A 191 -9.72 -2.15 -13.60
N VAL A 192 -9.58 -1.31 -12.58
CA VAL A 192 -10.68 -0.46 -12.08
C VAL A 192 -10.82 0.85 -12.86
N ALA A 193 -9.75 1.26 -13.54
CA ALA A 193 -9.69 2.44 -14.39
C ALA A 193 -8.62 2.27 -15.48
N SER A 194 -8.77 2.95 -16.61
CA SER A 194 -7.75 2.98 -17.67
C SER A 194 -6.49 3.74 -17.23
N ASP A 195 -6.66 4.79 -16.44
CA ASP A 195 -5.58 5.52 -15.77
C ASP A 195 -5.77 5.43 -14.27
N PHE A 196 -5.07 4.50 -13.66
CA PHE A 196 -5.11 4.31 -12.21
C PHE A 196 -4.52 5.50 -11.46
N SER A 197 -3.50 6.16 -12.00
CA SER A 197 -2.85 7.28 -11.32
C SER A 197 -3.81 8.46 -11.17
N ALA A 198 -4.58 8.76 -12.19
CA ALA A 198 -5.61 9.79 -12.13
C ALA A 198 -6.81 9.40 -11.26
N ALA A 199 -7.14 8.10 -11.22
CA ALA A 199 -8.28 7.59 -10.46
C ALA A 199 -7.98 7.37 -8.95
N TYR A 200 -6.72 7.30 -8.55
CA TYR A 200 -6.31 6.99 -7.18
C TYR A 200 -6.93 7.93 -6.15
N GLY A 201 -7.53 7.35 -5.10
CA GLY A 201 -8.24 8.10 -4.06
C GLY A 201 -9.63 8.61 -4.46
N GLY A 202 -10.01 8.44 -5.73
CA GLY A 202 -11.33 8.78 -6.25
C GLY A 202 -12.41 7.76 -5.90
N LEU A 203 -13.66 8.06 -6.30
CA LEU A 203 -14.80 7.18 -6.07
C LEU A 203 -14.76 5.98 -7.01
N LEU A 204 -14.93 4.79 -6.45
CA LEU A 204 -15.15 3.52 -7.16
C LEU A 204 -16.62 3.12 -6.94
N LYS A 205 -17.47 3.38 -7.94
CA LYS A 205 -18.85 2.91 -7.96
C LYS A 205 -18.91 1.58 -8.71
N VAL A 206 -19.38 0.53 -8.07
CA VAL A 206 -19.57 -0.81 -8.67
C VAL A 206 -21.05 -1.10 -8.69
N GLU A 207 -21.60 -1.39 -9.88
CA GLU A 207 -23.03 -1.67 -10.08
C GLU A 207 -23.20 -3.04 -10.73
N VAL A 208 -24.01 -3.90 -10.12
CA VAL A 208 -24.46 -5.15 -10.72
C VAL A 208 -25.75 -4.88 -11.44
N GLN A 209 -25.78 -5.17 -12.73
CA GLN A 209 -26.97 -5.08 -13.54
C GLN A 209 -27.39 -6.45 -14.05
N ALA A 210 -28.69 -6.67 -14.12
CA ALA A 210 -29.28 -7.89 -14.61
C ALA A 210 -30.51 -7.63 -15.47
N GLN A 211 -30.82 -8.56 -16.35
CA GLN A 211 -32.05 -8.56 -17.12
C GLN A 211 -32.57 -10.00 -17.36
N VAL A 212 -33.84 -10.14 -17.55
CA VAL A 212 -34.48 -11.36 -18.03
C VAL A 212 -34.49 -11.34 -19.56
N THR A 213 -34.06 -12.40 -20.22
CA THR A 213 -34.06 -12.53 -21.68
C THR A 213 -35.16 -13.47 -22.20
N SER A 214 -35.78 -14.25 -21.32
CA SER A 214 -37.01 -15.01 -21.61
C SER A 214 -38.25 -14.12 -21.49
N ALA A 215 -39.42 -14.62 -21.96
CA ALA A 215 -40.66 -13.87 -21.90
C ALA A 215 -41.12 -13.50 -20.47
N SER A 216 -40.71 -14.29 -19.48
CA SER A 216 -40.99 -14.04 -18.06
C SER A 216 -39.95 -14.73 -17.18
N GLY A 217 -39.92 -14.37 -15.90
CA GLY A 217 -39.05 -14.97 -14.90
C GLY A 217 -38.32 -13.93 -14.04
N THR A 218 -37.35 -14.41 -13.30
CA THR A 218 -36.56 -13.59 -12.38
C THR A 218 -35.09 -13.98 -12.48
N VAL A 219 -34.21 -12.98 -12.51
CA VAL A 219 -32.76 -13.15 -12.41
C VAL A 219 -32.33 -12.68 -11.03
N TYR A 220 -31.53 -13.50 -10.35
CA TYR A 220 -31.01 -13.29 -9.01
C TYR A 220 -29.50 -13.17 -9.06
N VAL A 221 -28.93 -12.29 -8.24
CA VAL A 221 -27.49 -12.10 -8.12
C VAL A 221 -27.09 -12.08 -6.65
N ASN A 222 -25.94 -12.66 -6.32
CA ASN A 222 -25.41 -12.69 -4.98
C ASN A 222 -23.89 -12.41 -5.01
N PRO A 223 -23.45 -11.16 -4.92
CA PRO A 223 -22.03 -10.85 -4.78
C PRO A 223 -21.45 -11.51 -3.51
N VAL A 224 -20.45 -12.39 -3.70
CA VAL A 224 -19.88 -13.20 -2.62
C VAL A 224 -18.57 -12.59 -2.14
N LEU A 225 -17.76 -12.08 -3.07
CA LEU A 225 -16.43 -11.57 -2.78
C LEU A 225 -16.09 -10.44 -3.74
N MET A 226 -15.63 -9.34 -3.18
CA MET A 226 -15.05 -8.22 -3.95
C MET A 226 -13.83 -7.69 -3.22
N TYR A 227 -12.70 -7.60 -3.89
CA TYR A 227 -11.48 -7.03 -3.32
C TYR A 227 -10.57 -6.40 -4.36
N GLY A 228 -9.79 -5.43 -3.92
CA GLY A 228 -8.75 -4.80 -4.73
C GLY A 228 -7.52 -5.69 -4.88
N ARG A 229 -6.87 -5.63 -6.03
CA ARG A 229 -5.62 -6.35 -6.35
C ARG A 229 -4.57 -5.42 -6.89
N GLN A 230 -3.30 -5.73 -6.59
CA GLN A 230 -2.15 -5.01 -7.14
C GLN A 230 -1.78 -5.56 -8.53
N THR A 231 -1.85 -6.87 -8.71
CA THR A 231 -1.50 -7.60 -9.95
C THR A 231 -2.60 -8.54 -10.38
#